data_aa693a348c886924590e7304358575cb
#
_entry.id   aa693a348c886924590e7304358575cb
#
_cell.length_a   1.000
_cell.length_b   1.000
_cell.length_c   1.000
_cell.angle_alpha   90.00
_cell.angle_beta   90.00
_cell.angle_gamma   90.00
#
_symmetry.space_group_name_H-M   'P 1'
#
loop_
_entity.id
_entity.type
_entity.pdbx_description
1 polymer ?
#
loop_
_entity_poly.entity_id
_entity_poly.type
_entity_poly.pdbx_seq_one_letter_code
_entity_poly.pdbx_strand_id
1 'polypeptide(L)'
;MDKTKIEWADSTWNPITGCRHKCPYCYARGIANRFVSRKGCHLVEPETYKLGDDGSETYEINEQPYYVDDETGKQFRCAYPHGFVPTIHRYRMGEYRDKKRQRNIFVGSMSDVFGEWVPGRWIREVFNACEKAPQHNYLFLTKNPRRYMELHHYGELPLRDNMWYGTTVTDPDTEYMGQDGHYEFHTFLSVEPILADFGELSEK
;
A
#
# COMPACT_ATOMS: atom_id res chain seq x y z
N MET A 1 -12.82 -4.46 -9.72
CA MET A 1 -11.92 -3.51 -9.30
C MET A 1 -12.36 -2.11 -9.67
N ASP A 2 -12.06 -1.16 -9.13
CA ASP A 2 -12.77 -0.69 -8.08
C ASP A 2 -12.61 0.80 -8.04
N LYS A 3 -13.71 1.45 -8.44
CA LYS A 3 -13.85 2.88 -8.21
C LYS A 3 -13.64 3.07 -6.71
N THR A 4 -12.63 3.84 -6.36
CA THR A 4 -12.44 4.31 -4.98
C THR A 4 -13.31 5.52 -4.71
N LYS A 5 -13.61 5.76 -3.42
CA LYS A 5 -14.23 7.00 -2.96
C LYS A 5 -13.19 8.07 -2.58
N ILE A 6 -11.91 7.77 -2.75
CA ILE A 6 -10.81 8.70 -2.49
C ILE A 6 -10.80 9.73 -3.62
N GLU A 7 -10.97 11.01 -3.31
CA GLU A 7 -11.22 12.07 -4.30
C GLU A 7 -10.08 12.28 -5.30
N TRP A 8 -8.83 12.04 -4.87
CA TRP A 8 -7.63 12.23 -5.69
C TRP A 8 -7.18 10.97 -6.46
N ALA A 9 -7.93 9.85 -6.36
CA ALA A 9 -7.59 8.60 -7.04
C ALA A 9 -8.79 8.00 -7.78
N ASP A 10 -8.58 7.46 -8.98
CA ASP A 10 -9.60 6.72 -9.74
C ASP A 10 -9.74 5.29 -9.25
N SER A 11 -8.67 4.73 -8.72
CA SER A 11 -8.58 3.32 -8.34
C SER A 11 -7.57 3.11 -7.21
N THR A 12 -7.71 2.00 -6.48
CA THR A 12 -6.70 1.54 -5.53
C THR A 12 -6.05 0.25 -6.02
N TRP A 13 -4.77 0.09 -5.71
CA TRP A 13 -4.01 -1.13 -6.00
C TRP A 13 -3.21 -1.55 -4.76
N ASN A 14 -3.42 -2.78 -4.33
CA ASN A 14 -2.87 -3.29 -3.08
C ASN A 14 -2.02 -4.55 -3.33
N PRO A 15 -0.83 -4.41 -3.97
CA PRO A 15 0.11 -5.52 -4.13
C PRO A 15 0.73 -5.94 -2.79
N ILE A 16 0.76 -5.03 -1.83
CA ILE A 16 1.11 -5.28 -0.43
C ILE A 16 -0.10 -4.93 0.43
N THR A 17 -0.39 -5.76 1.43
CA THR A 17 -1.39 -5.49 2.46
C THR A 17 -0.79 -5.61 3.84
N GLY A 18 -1.43 -5.02 4.86
CA GLY A 18 -0.96 -5.05 6.23
C GLY A 18 0.04 -3.95 6.57
N CYS A 19 0.05 -3.54 7.84
CA CYS A 19 0.79 -2.39 8.31
C CYS A 19 1.03 -2.47 9.81
N ARG A 20 2.17 -1.93 10.30
CA ARG A 20 2.58 -1.98 11.72
C ARG A 20 2.55 -0.65 12.44
N HIS A 21 2.12 0.46 11.82
CA HIS A 21 2.01 1.77 12.47
C HIS A 21 1.05 1.80 13.67
N LYS A 22 0.13 0.83 13.79
CA LYS A 22 -0.84 0.72 14.90
C LYS A 22 -1.73 1.96 15.10
N CYS A 23 -1.99 2.73 14.06
CA CYS A 23 -2.84 3.91 14.12
C CYS A 23 -4.22 3.55 14.71
N PRO A 24 -4.74 4.27 15.72
CA PRO A 24 -6.01 3.95 16.37
C PRO A 24 -7.22 4.13 15.42
N TYR A 25 -7.09 4.99 14.42
CA TYR A 25 -8.10 5.31 13.40
C TYR A 25 -7.98 4.48 12.12
N CYS A 26 -7.18 3.40 12.11
CA CYS A 26 -6.88 2.64 10.89
C CYS A 26 -8.10 1.88 10.35
N TYR A 27 -8.71 2.39 9.29
CA TYR A 27 -9.81 1.71 8.60
C TYR A 27 -9.38 0.41 7.92
N ALA A 28 -8.16 0.38 7.38
CA ALA A 28 -7.63 -0.76 6.64
C ALA A 28 -7.50 -2.02 7.51
N ARG A 29 -7.06 -1.85 8.77
CA ARG A 29 -7.01 -2.93 9.75
C ARG A 29 -8.40 -3.50 10.03
N GLY A 30 -9.39 -2.62 10.22
CA GLY A 30 -10.78 -3.04 10.44
C GLY A 30 -11.35 -3.84 9.25
N ILE A 31 -11.03 -3.44 8.02
CA ILE A 31 -11.43 -4.15 6.80
C ILE A 31 -10.72 -5.51 6.74
N ALA A 32 -9.39 -5.56 6.86
CA ALA A 32 -8.63 -6.80 6.75
C ALA A 32 -9.09 -7.84 7.79
N ASN A 33 -9.26 -7.43 9.05
CA ASN A 33 -9.72 -8.33 10.12
C ASN A 33 -11.15 -8.85 9.91
N ARG A 34 -12.01 -8.10 9.23
CA ARG A 34 -13.37 -8.55 8.89
C ARG A 34 -13.36 -9.67 7.86
N PHE A 35 -12.36 -9.68 6.97
CA PHE A 35 -12.29 -10.61 5.85
C PHE A 35 -11.19 -11.67 6.00
N VAL A 36 -10.58 -11.80 7.18
CA VAL A 36 -9.56 -12.83 7.48
C VAL A 36 -10.12 -14.22 7.65
N SER A 37 -11.42 -14.34 7.85
CA SER A 37 -12.11 -15.62 7.94
C SER A 37 -13.50 -15.55 7.31
N ARG A 38 -14.04 -16.69 6.94
CA ARG A 38 -15.39 -16.83 6.40
C ARG A 38 -16.07 -18.02 7.06
N LYS A 39 -17.21 -17.79 7.71
CA LYS A 39 -17.97 -18.84 8.41
C LYS A 39 -18.37 -19.95 7.43
N GLY A 40 -18.18 -21.22 7.85
CA GLY A 40 -18.50 -22.40 7.03
C GLY A 40 -17.58 -22.60 5.83
N CYS A 41 -16.38 -22.05 5.88
CA CYS A 41 -15.37 -22.21 4.84
C CYS A 41 -14.00 -22.43 5.48
N HIS A 42 -13.17 -23.23 4.82
CA HIS A 42 -11.76 -23.32 5.14
C HIS A 42 -10.92 -22.53 4.12
N LEU A 43 -9.77 -22.06 4.55
CA LEU A 43 -8.81 -21.34 3.70
C LEU A 43 -7.93 -22.36 2.96
N VAL A 44 -7.87 -22.25 1.65
CA VAL A 44 -6.89 -22.92 0.80
C VAL A 44 -5.83 -21.89 0.41
N GLU A 45 -4.69 -22.00 1.07
CA GLU A 45 -3.54 -21.15 0.77
C GLU A 45 -2.66 -21.82 -0.28
N PRO A 46 -2.18 -21.06 -1.26
CA PRO A 46 -1.04 -21.49 -2.07
C PRO A 46 0.22 -21.52 -1.21
N GLU A 47 1.30 -21.96 -1.79
CA GLU A 47 2.61 -21.90 -1.14
C GLU A 47 2.90 -20.48 -0.63
N THR A 48 3.07 -20.37 0.68
CA THR A 48 3.25 -19.10 1.39
C THR A 48 4.59 -19.13 2.11
N TYR A 49 5.43 -18.14 1.82
CA TYR A 49 6.71 -17.97 2.47
C TYR A 49 6.58 -17.00 3.64
N LYS A 50 6.87 -17.49 4.85
CA LYS A 50 6.96 -16.67 6.06
C LYS A 50 8.39 -16.17 6.24
N LEU A 51 8.55 -14.89 6.52
CA LEU A 51 9.83 -14.25 6.82
C LEU A 51 9.78 -13.64 8.22
N GLY A 52 10.87 -13.84 9.00
CA GLY A 52 10.99 -13.35 10.38
C GLY A 52 10.24 -14.22 11.39
N ASP A 53 10.90 -14.50 12.53
CA ASP A 53 10.40 -15.37 13.59
C ASP A 53 10.19 -14.64 14.94
N ASP A 54 10.60 -13.37 15.04
CA ASP A 54 10.67 -12.56 16.27
C ASP A 54 9.50 -11.57 16.45
N GLY A 55 8.36 -11.85 15.84
CA GLY A 55 7.23 -10.90 15.76
C GLY A 55 7.36 -9.90 14.59
N SER A 56 8.43 -9.98 13.82
CA SER A 56 8.62 -9.24 12.56
C SER A 56 8.07 -9.98 11.33
N GLU A 57 7.18 -10.94 11.55
CA GLU A 57 6.62 -11.81 10.52
C GLU A 57 6.04 -11.05 9.35
N THR A 58 6.43 -11.45 8.15
CA THR A 58 5.83 -10.99 6.89
C THR A 58 5.58 -12.21 6.00
N TYR A 59 4.65 -12.10 5.07
CA TYR A 59 4.27 -13.22 4.20
C TYR A 59 4.41 -12.87 2.73
N GLU A 60 4.81 -13.85 1.94
CA GLU A 60 4.91 -13.76 0.48
C GLU A 60 4.00 -14.78 -0.17
N ILE A 61 3.09 -14.34 -1.03
CA ILE A 61 2.09 -15.17 -1.71
C ILE A 61 2.20 -14.96 -3.22
N ASN A 62 2.43 -16.05 -3.96
CA ASN A 62 2.57 -16.00 -5.40
C ASN A 62 1.24 -16.16 -6.14
N GLU A 63 0.30 -16.93 -5.58
CA GLU A 63 -0.98 -17.25 -6.20
C GLU A 63 -2.15 -16.74 -5.35
N GLN A 64 -3.33 -16.61 -5.97
CA GLN A 64 -4.54 -16.15 -5.30
C GLN A 64 -5.04 -17.20 -4.29
N PRO A 65 -5.13 -16.89 -2.99
CA PRO A 65 -5.77 -17.76 -2.01
C PRO A 65 -7.30 -17.72 -2.11
N TYR A 66 -7.94 -18.82 -1.68
CA TYR A 66 -9.39 -18.97 -1.73
C TYR A 66 -9.94 -19.53 -0.42
N TYR A 67 -11.14 -19.08 -0.06
CA TYR A 67 -12.01 -19.82 0.85
C TYR A 67 -12.83 -20.82 0.06
N VAL A 68 -12.93 -22.04 0.58
CA VAL A 68 -13.79 -23.10 0.02
C VAL A 68 -14.89 -23.38 1.02
N ASP A 69 -16.13 -23.26 0.58
CA ASP A 69 -17.32 -23.59 1.37
C ASP A 69 -17.35 -25.09 1.66
N ASP A 70 -17.49 -25.45 2.93
CA ASP A 70 -17.34 -26.82 3.40
C ASP A 70 -18.51 -27.74 2.95
N GLU A 71 -19.67 -27.15 2.65
CA GLU A 71 -20.86 -27.92 2.23
C GLU A 71 -20.95 -28.02 0.71
N THR A 72 -20.67 -26.90 0.01
CA THR A 72 -20.95 -26.80 -1.43
C THR A 72 -19.70 -26.89 -2.30
N GLY A 73 -18.51 -26.79 -1.71
CA GLY A 73 -17.23 -26.71 -2.44
C GLY A 73 -17.04 -25.39 -3.23
N LYS A 74 -17.93 -24.41 -3.07
CA LYS A 74 -17.85 -23.14 -3.79
C LYS A 74 -16.65 -22.34 -3.32
N GLN A 75 -15.91 -21.79 -4.29
CA GLN A 75 -14.70 -21.01 -4.02
C GLN A 75 -14.99 -19.49 -3.98
N PHE A 76 -14.37 -18.81 -3.01
CA PHE A 76 -14.41 -17.35 -2.86
C PHE A 76 -12.99 -16.82 -2.69
N ARG A 77 -12.62 -15.77 -3.43
CA ARG A 77 -11.29 -15.15 -3.29
C ARG A 77 -11.06 -14.68 -1.86
N CYS A 78 -9.90 -15.03 -1.30
CA CYS A 78 -9.42 -14.49 -0.04
C CYS A 78 -8.48 -13.32 -0.31
N ALA A 79 -8.85 -12.14 0.16
CA ALA A 79 -8.04 -10.93 -0.05
C ALA A 79 -6.99 -10.72 1.05
N TYR A 80 -7.22 -11.25 2.25
CA TYR A 80 -6.42 -11.02 3.46
C TYR A 80 -6.19 -12.33 4.23
N PRO A 81 -5.45 -13.29 3.68
CA PRO A 81 -5.28 -14.61 4.31
C PRO A 81 -4.58 -14.52 5.68
N HIS A 82 -3.70 -13.54 5.86
CA HIS A 82 -2.99 -13.28 7.12
C HIS A 82 -3.51 -12.03 7.85
N GLY A 83 -4.77 -11.64 7.62
CA GLY A 83 -5.37 -10.46 8.23
C GLY A 83 -4.62 -9.18 7.88
N PHE A 84 -4.14 -8.46 8.88
CA PHE A 84 -3.41 -7.20 8.69
C PHE A 84 -1.91 -7.34 8.92
N VAL A 85 -1.37 -8.57 8.84
CA VAL A 85 0.09 -8.79 8.83
C VAL A 85 0.66 -8.41 7.45
N PRO A 86 1.82 -7.72 7.40
CA PRO A 86 2.41 -7.33 6.12
C PRO A 86 2.60 -8.52 5.18
N THR A 87 1.98 -8.45 4.01
CA THR A 87 1.93 -9.54 3.03
C THR A 87 2.07 -8.99 1.63
N ILE A 88 3.02 -9.52 0.83
CA ILE A 88 3.09 -9.23 -0.60
C ILE A 88 2.28 -10.26 -1.39
N HIS A 89 1.48 -9.78 -2.33
CA HIS A 89 0.59 -10.57 -3.19
C HIS A 89 1.09 -10.49 -4.64
N ARG A 90 2.04 -11.33 -5.04
CA ARG A 90 2.66 -11.26 -6.38
C ARG A 90 1.69 -11.46 -7.52
N TYR A 91 0.63 -12.24 -7.31
CA TYR A 91 -0.44 -12.42 -8.30
C TYR A 91 -1.19 -11.11 -8.64
N ARG A 92 -1.07 -10.05 -7.81
CA ARG A 92 -1.67 -8.73 -8.07
C ARG A 92 -0.77 -7.81 -8.90
N MET A 93 0.50 -8.15 -9.12
CA MET A 93 1.47 -7.25 -9.79
C MET A 93 1.07 -6.90 -11.23
N GLY A 94 0.25 -7.71 -11.87
CA GLY A 94 -0.22 -7.48 -13.25
C GLY A 94 -1.60 -6.83 -13.38
N GLU A 95 -2.28 -6.45 -12.28
CA GLU A 95 -3.71 -6.04 -12.32
C GLU A 95 -4.01 -4.85 -13.24
N TYR A 96 -3.06 -3.96 -13.45
CA TYR A 96 -3.26 -2.74 -14.24
C TYR A 96 -2.57 -2.77 -15.61
N ARG A 97 -1.72 -3.73 -15.89
CA ARG A 97 -0.90 -3.79 -17.11
C ARG A 97 -1.72 -3.65 -18.40
N ASP A 98 -2.85 -4.35 -18.46
CA ASP A 98 -3.67 -4.43 -19.66
C ASP A 98 -4.81 -3.40 -19.70
N LYS A 99 -4.86 -2.47 -18.72
CA LYS A 99 -5.87 -1.41 -18.68
C LYS A 99 -5.43 -0.23 -19.53
N LYS A 100 -6.08 -0.04 -20.69
CA LYS A 100 -5.70 1.01 -21.65
C LYS A 100 -6.03 2.43 -21.19
N ARG A 101 -7.13 2.62 -20.43
CA ARG A 101 -7.52 3.95 -19.94
C ARG A 101 -6.61 4.36 -18.80
N GLN A 102 -5.96 5.51 -18.95
CA GLN A 102 -5.16 6.14 -17.90
C GLN A 102 -5.98 6.30 -16.61
N ARG A 103 -5.33 6.11 -15.48
CA ARG A 103 -5.90 6.24 -14.13
C ARG A 103 -4.89 6.81 -13.16
N ASN A 104 -5.39 7.56 -12.19
CA ASN A 104 -4.67 7.87 -10.98
C ASN A 104 -4.86 6.71 -9.99
N ILE A 105 -3.81 5.96 -9.72
CA ILE A 105 -3.85 4.74 -8.91
C ILE A 105 -3.21 4.99 -7.56
N PHE A 106 -3.99 4.92 -6.48
CA PHE A 106 -3.43 4.89 -5.13
C PHE A 106 -2.86 3.52 -4.82
N VAL A 107 -1.54 3.45 -4.63
CA VAL A 107 -0.81 2.22 -4.34
C VAL A 107 -0.68 2.03 -2.83
N GLY A 108 -1.19 0.90 -2.34
CA GLY A 108 -1.05 0.55 -0.93
C GLY A 108 -2.11 1.15 0.01
N SER A 109 -3.35 1.39 -0.46
CA SER A 109 -4.44 1.86 0.43
C SER A 109 -4.73 0.92 1.62
N MET A 110 -4.25 -0.32 1.57
CA MET A 110 -4.39 -1.35 2.62
C MET A 110 -3.04 -1.69 3.30
N SER A 111 -2.03 -0.85 3.13
CA SER A 111 -0.69 -1.00 3.73
C SER A 111 0.00 0.35 3.86
N ASP A 112 1.22 0.34 4.39
CA ASP A 112 2.23 1.36 4.10
C ASP A 112 3.38 0.65 3.38
N VAL A 113 3.50 0.90 2.07
CA VAL A 113 4.49 0.25 1.19
C VAL A 113 5.93 0.63 1.59
N PHE A 114 6.11 1.76 2.27
CA PHE A 114 7.41 2.29 2.71
C PHE A 114 7.64 2.15 4.21
N GLY A 115 6.81 1.38 4.91
CA GLY A 115 7.03 1.04 6.30
C GLY A 115 8.37 0.30 6.50
N GLU A 116 9.01 0.48 7.65
CA GLU A 116 10.33 -0.11 7.98
C GLU A 116 10.34 -1.64 7.86
N TRP A 117 9.21 -2.28 8.13
CA TRP A 117 9.02 -3.73 8.04
C TRP A 117 8.88 -4.26 6.62
N VAL A 118 8.79 -3.39 5.60
CA VAL A 118 8.64 -3.80 4.19
C VAL A 118 10.02 -4.03 3.59
N PRO A 119 10.35 -5.27 3.14
CA PRO A 119 11.61 -5.55 2.51
C PRO A 119 11.83 -4.71 1.25
N GLY A 120 13.03 -4.16 1.05
CA GLY A 120 13.35 -3.34 -0.13
C GLY A 120 13.07 -4.06 -1.46
N ARG A 121 13.25 -5.40 -1.52
CA ARG A 121 12.90 -6.19 -2.71
C ARG A 121 11.41 -6.09 -3.09
N TRP A 122 10.49 -6.00 -2.10
CA TRP A 122 9.06 -5.85 -2.37
C TRP A 122 8.76 -4.49 -3.00
N ILE A 123 9.39 -3.43 -2.50
CA ILE A 123 9.25 -2.08 -3.05
C ILE A 123 9.73 -2.06 -4.50
N ARG A 124 10.87 -2.68 -4.80
CA ARG A 124 11.39 -2.82 -6.18
C ARG A 124 10.44 -3.62 -7.07
N GLU A 125 9.82 -4.70 -6.57
CA GLU A 125 8.82 -5.45 -7.33
C GLU A 125 7.60 -4.59 -7.68
N VAL A 126 7.13 -3.74 -6.74
CA VAL A 126 6.03 -2.79 -6.98
C VAL A 126 6.42 -1.75 -8.02
N PHE A 127 7.59 -1.12 -7.91
CA PHE A 127 8.07 -0.16 -8.90
C PHE A 127 8.20 -0.78 -10.30
N ASN A 128 8.78 -1.97 -10.39
CA ASN A 128 8.88 -2.71 -11.65
C ASN A 128 7.50 -3.00 -12.28
N ALA A 129 6.49 -3.25 -11.45
CA ALA A 129 5.13 -3.45 -11.94
C ALA A 129 4.51 -2.13 -12.46
N CYS A 130 4.77 -0.99 -11.81
CA CYS A 130 4.38 0.34 -12.29
C CYS A 130 5.04 0.67 -13.63
N GLU A 131 6.34 0.40 -13.78
CA GLU A 131 7.09 0.65 -15.02
C GLU A 131 6.58 -0.20 -16.20
N LYS A 132 6.03 -1.39 -15.93
CA LYS A 132 5.37 -2.24 -16.95
C LYS A 132 3.99 -1.77 -17.36
N ALA A 133 3.44 -0.75 -16.71
CA ALA A 133 2.15 -0.14 -17.03
C ALA A 133 2.25 1.40 -16.99
N PRO A 134 3.11 2.01 -17.84
CA PRO A 134 3.47 3.43 -17.77
C PRO A 134 2.33 4.38 -18.15
N GLN A 135 1.22 3.86 -18.66
CA GLN A 135 0.04 4.64 -19.04
C GLN A 135 -0.77 5.15 -17.83
N HIS A 136 -0.43 4.76 -16.61
CA HIS A 136 -1.12 5.18 -15.38
C HIS A 136 -0.25 6.12 -14.55
N ASN A 137 -0.89 6.93 -13.71
CA ASN A 137 -0.23 7.67 -12.65
C ASN A 137 -0.32 6.86 -11.35
N TYR A 138 0.78 6.78 -10.61
CA TYR A 138 0.90 6.05 -9.37
C TYR A 138 1.14 7.00 -8.21
N LEU A 139 0.23 6.99 -7.25
CA LEU A 139 0.30 7.82 -6.06
C LEU A 139 0.62 6.91 -4.87
N PHE A 140 1.80 7.10 -4.32
CA PHE A 140 2.27 6.42 -3.12
C PHE A 140 2.03 7.32 -1.91
N LEU A 141 1.65 6.75 -0.78
CA LEU A 141 1.44 7.50 0.45
C LEU A 141 2.03 6.74 1.64
N THR A 142 2.82 7.43 2.46
CA THR A 142 3.48 6.84 3.63
C THR A 142 3.42 7.73 4.86
N LYS A 143 3.58 7.11 6.03
CA LYS A 143 3.89 7.77 7.32
C LYS A 143 5.38 7.69 7.66
N ASN A 144 6.19 7.15 6.76
CA ASN A 144 7.65 7.04 6.89
C ASN A 144 8.35 7.70 5.68
N PRO A 145 8.31 9.05 5.57
CA PRO A 145 8.89 9.75 4.41
C PRO A 145 10.42 9.57 4.30
N ARG A 146 11.11 9.27 5.40
CA ARG A 146 12.55 8.98 5.40
C ARG A 146 12.91 7.82 4.47
N ARG A 147 11.99 6.85 4.28
CA ARG A 147 12.22 5.73 3.38
C ARG A 147 12.35 6.16 1.91
N TYR A 148 11.64 7.21 1.49
CA TYR A 148 11.84 7.81 0.16
C TYR A 148 13.25 8.36 0.00
N MET A 149 13.77 9.06 1.02
CA MET A 149 15.11 9.63 1.00
C MET A 149 16.19 8.55 0.94
N GLU A 150 16.02 7.47 1.71
CA GLU A 150 16.92 6.31 1.64
C GLU A 150 16.95 5.72 0.23
N LEU A 151 15.78 5.43 -0.34
CA LEU A 151 15.69 4.87 -1.70
C LEU A 151 16.24 5.83 -2.76
N HIS A 152 16.00 7.14 -2.63
CA HIS A 152 16.56 8.15 -3.51
C HIS A 152 18.09 8.19 -3.41
N HIS A 153 18.64 8.22 -2.18
CA HIS A 153 20.09 8.23 -1.94
C HIS A 153 20.81 7.03 -2.60
N TYR A 154 20.18 5.85 -2.59
CA TYR A 154 20.73 4.64 -3.21
C TYR A 154 20.37 4.51 -4.72
N GLY A 155 19.68 5.48 -5.31
CA GLY A 155 19.23 5.42 -6.71
C GLY A 155 18.15 4.35 -6.96
N GLU A 156 17.43 3.94 -5.92
CA GLU A 156 16.37 2.93 -5.99
C GLU A 156 14.97 3.54 -6.09
N LEU A 157 14.81 4.86 -5.91
CA LEU A 157 13.54 5.56 -6.09
C LEU A 157 13.36 5.97 -7.57
N PRO A 158 12.35 5.47 -8.30
CA PRO A 158 12.13 5.87 -9.69
C PRO A 158 11.73 7.34 -9.80
N LEU A 159 12.49 8.12 -10.58
CA LEU A 159 12.20 9.53 -10.87
C LEU A 159 11.40 9.63 -12.18
N ARG A 160 10.11 9.28 -12.13
CA ARG A 160 9.21 9.23 -13.28
C ARG A 160 8.08 10.25 -13.12
N ASP A 161 7.71 10.95 -14.19
CA ASP A 161 6.64 11.97 -14.19
C ASP A 161 5.27 11.43 -13.76
N ASN A 162 5.07 10.12 -13.90
CA ASN A 162 3.83 9.45 -13.52
C ASN A 162 3.89 8.79 -12.13
N MET A 163 4.92 9.06 -11.31
CA MET A 163 5.05 8.56 -9.94
C MET A 163 5.10 9.72 -8.95
N TRP A 164 4.20 9.68 -7.95
CA TRP A 164 4.03 10.72 -6.96
C TRP A 164 4.22 10.15 -5.57
N TYR A 165 5.02 10.81 -4.75
CA TYR A 165 5.46 10.34 -3.43
C TYR A 165 4.88 11.23 -2.33
N GLY A 166 3.82 10.76 -1.69
CA GLY A 166 3.06 11.50 -0.70
C GLY A 166 3.43 11.16 0.74
N THR A 167 3.25 12.14 1.60
CA THR A 167 3.35 11.95 3.06
C THR A 167 2.01 12.18 3.72
N THR A 168 1.61 11.30 4.65
CA THR A 168 0.47 11.52 5.52
C THR A 168 0.87 12.44 6.66
N VAL A 169 0.19 13.56 6.78
CA VAL A 169 0.39 14.55 7.85
C VAL A 169 -0.86 14.55 8.74
N THR A 170 -0.70 14.36 10.03
CA THR A 170 -1.81 14.27 11.00
C THR A 170 -1.80 15.39 12.04
N ASP A 171 -0.67 16.05 12.18
CA ASP A 171 -0.43 17.16 13.13
C ASP A 171 0.70 18.06 12.60
N PRO A 172 0.87 19.27 13.13
CA PRO A 172 1.88 20.23 12.67
C PRO A 172 3.33 19.77 12.78
N ASP A 173 3.61 18.85 13.72
CA ASP A 173 4.96 18.35 13.99
C ASP A 173 5.32 17.13 13.12
N THR A 174 4.39 16.65 12.29
CA THR A 174 4.64 15.53 11.40
C THR A 174 5.70 15.88 10.36
N GLU A 175 6.79 15.10 10.32
CA GLU A 175 7.82 15.22 9.29
C GLU A 175 7.24 14.85 7.91
N TYR A 176 7.51 15.66 6.91
CA TYR A 176 7.06 15.42 5.53
C TYR A 176 8.10 15.81 4.48
N MET A 177 7.95 15.25 3.30
CA MET A 177 8.79 15.59 2.15
C MET A 177 8.46 16.99 1.64
N GLY A 178 9.50 17.79 1.36
CA GLY A 178 9.34 19.16 0.84
C GLY A 178 9.55 20.25 1.89
N GLN A 179 9.75 19.89 3.16
CA GLN A 179 10.02 20.86 4.23
C GLN A 179 11.30 21.67 4.00
N ASP A 180 12.34 21.02 3.47
CA ASP A 180 13.71 21.56 3.35
C ASP A 180 14.16 21.85 1.91
N GLY A 181 13.28 21.67 0.90
CA GLY A 181 13.73 21.94 -0.48
C GLY A 181 12.89 21.34 -1.59
N HIS A 182 13.35 21.59 -2.81
CA HIS A 182 12.80 21.03 -4.04
C HIS A 182 13.43 19.67 -4.32
N TYR A 183 12.62 18.67 -4.56
CA TYR A 183 13.06 17.35 -5.00
C TYR A 183 12.92 17.21 -6.53
N GLU A 184 13.75 16.37 -7.13
CA GLU A 184 13.69 16.04 -8.57
C GLU A 184 12.49 15.12 -8.92
N PHE A 185 11.57 14.88 -7.98
CA PHE A 185 10.40 14.02 -8.13
C PHE A 185 9.16 14.66 -7.51
N HIS A 186 7.99 14.23 -7.98
CA HIS A 186 6.72 14.78 -7.53
C HIS A 186 6.40 14.36 -6.11
N THR A 187 6.05 15.34 -5.26
CA THR A 187 5.61 15.12 -3.89
C THR A 187 4.20 15.66 -3.67
N PHE A 188 3.49 15.13 -2.68
CA PHE A 188 2.22 15.67 -2.21
C PHE A 188 2.00 15.37 -0.73
N LEU A 189 1.10 16.11 -0.10
CA LEU A 189 0.69 15.89 1.28
C LEU A 189 -0.76 15.42 1.32
N SER A 190 -1.04 14.44 2.19
CA SER A 190 -2.39 14.04 2.57
C SER A 190 -2.59 14.37 4.05
N VAL A 191 -3.37 15.42 4.34
CA VAL A 191 -3.63 15.87 5.70
C VAL A 191 -4.87 15.14 6.22
N GLU A 192 -4.69 13.87 6.62
CA GLU A 192 -5.77 12.97 7.05
C GLU A 192 -5.28 11.88 8.02
N PRO A 193 -6.02 11.66 9.14
CA PRO A 193 -7.00 12.58 9.75
C PRO A 193 -6.30 13.77 10.41
N ILE A 194 -6.99 14.89 10.54
CA ILE A 194 -6.52 16.03 11.33
C ILE A 194 -6.68 15.65 12.80
N LEU A 195 -5.56 15.48 13.52
CA LEU A 195 -5.54 15.10 14.94
C LEU A 195 -5.18 16.23 15.88
N ALA A 196 -4.65 17.34 15.36
CA ALA A 196 -4.28 18.53 16.12
C ALA A 196 -4.66 19.79 15.34
N ASP A 197 -4.66 20.92 16.03
CA ASP A 197 -4.85 22.24 15.42
C ASP A 197 -3.58 22.65 14.65
N PHE A 198 -3.71 22.95 13.38
CA PHE A 198 -2.63 23.43 12.52
C PHE A 198 -2.40 24.94 12.60
N GLY A 199 -3.20 25.65 13.43
CA GLY A 199 -3.15 27.09 13.57
C GLY A 199 -3.63 27.85 12.32
N GLU A 200 -3.39 29.16 12.29
CA GLU A 200 -3.68 29.97 11.11
C GLU A 200 -2.63 29.73 10.02
N LEU A 201 -3.08 29.35 8.83
CA LEU A 201 -2.23 29.31 7.65
C LEU A 201 -1.86 30.76 7.27
N SER A 202 -0.67 31.20 7.66
CA SER A 202 -0.14 32.47 7.18
C SER A 202 0.19 32.32 5.69
N GLU A 203 -0.45 33.13 4.84
CA GLU A 203 0.02 33.34 3.47
C GLU A 203 1.47 33.87 3.51
N LYS A 204 2.40 33.05 3.06
CA LYS A 204 3.80 33.48 2.80
C LYS A 204 4.05 33.47 1.33
#